data_b6585489cecff751e4a3dd0be4a8a6c7
#
_entry.id   b6585489cecff751e4a3dd0be4a8a6c7
#
_cell.length_a   1.000
_cell.length_b   1.000
_cell.length_c   1.000
_cell.angle_alpha   90.00
_cell.angle_beta   90.00
_cell.angle_gamma   90.00
#
_symmetry.space_group_name_H-M   'P 1'
#
loop_
_entity.id
_entity.type
_entity.pdbx_description
1 polymer ?
#
loop_
_entity_poly.entity_id
_entity_poly.type
_entity_poly.pdbx_seq_one_letter_code
_entity_poly.pdbx_strand_id
1 'polypeptide(L)' 'MSQGKIVQIIGAVIDVEFPRDSVPSIYNALKVKSDAGTTLEVQQQLGDGVVRTI' A
#
# COMPACT_ATOMS: atom_id res chain seq x y z
N MET A 1 9.96 11.14 -1.66
CA MET A 1 8.74 10.36 -1.87
C MET A 1 8.99 8.90 -1.60
N SER A 2 8.19 8.28 -0.76
CA SER A 2 8.45 6.89 -0.39
C SER A 2 7.80 5.93 -1.38
N GLN A 3 8.43 4.77 -1.51
CA GLN A 3 7.94 3.68 -2.32
C GLN A 3 7.74 2.46 -1.46
N GLY A 4 6.63 1.77 -1.68
CA GLY A 4 6.34 0.51 -1.03
C GLY A 4 6.51 -0.66 -1.99
N LYS A 5 6.42 -1.85 -1.44
CA LYS A 5 6.55 -3.08 -2.18
C LYS A 5 5.31 -3.94 -1.91
N ILE A 6 4.64 -4.38 -2.96
CA ILE A 6 3.50 -5.30 -2.81
C ILE A 6 4.02 -6.63 -2.29
N VAL A 7 3.46 -7.08 -1.16
CA VAL A 7 3.90 -8.33 -0.52
C VAL A 7 2.84 -9.42 -0.55
N GLN A 8 1.59 -9.06 -0.81
CA GLN A 8 0.51 -10.06 -0.86
C GLN A 8 -0.68 -9.52 -1.65
N ILE A 9 -1.30 -10.37 -2.44
CA ILE A 9 -2.53 -10.05 -3.17
C ILE A 9 -3.51 -11.18 -2.95
N ILE A 10 -4.68 -10.85 -2.39
CA ILE A 10 -5.77 -11.82 -2.21
C ILE A 10 -7.04 -11.17 -2.73
N GLY A 11 -7.50 -11.61 -3.92
CA GLY A 11 -8.64 -10.97 -4.56
C GLY A 11 -8.36 -9.50 -4.81
N ALA A 12 -9.22 -8.62 -4.32
CA ALA A 12 -9.05 -7.17 -4.47
C ALA A 12 -8.22 -6.56 -3.33
N VAL A 13 -7.77 -7.37 -2.36
CA VAL A 13 -7.02 -6.89 -1.22
C VAL A 13 -5.53 -6.99 -1.52
N ILE A 14 -4.81 -5.89 -1.40
CA ILE A 14 -3.40 -5.81 -1.71
C ILE A 14 -2.64 -5.26 -0.50
N ASP A 15 -1.69 -6.03 0.01
CA ASP A 15 -0.86 -5.61 1.13
C ASP A 15 0.47 -5.09 0.62
N VAL A 16 0.88 -3.92 1.13
CA VAL A 16 2.07 -3.22 0.66
C VAL A 16 2.95 -2.91 1.86
N GLU A 17 4.24 -3.20 1.73
CA GLU A 17 5.22 -2.91 2.79
C GLU A 17 6.00 -1.65 2.45
N PHE A 18 6.13 -0.77 3.45
CA PHE A 18 6.88 0.48 3.36
C PHE A 18 7.97 0.52 4.42
N PRO A 19 9.01 1.35 4.23
CA PRO A 19 9.92 1.65 5.33
C PRO A 19 9.13 2.19 6.53
N ARG A 20 9.52 1.81 7.73
CA ARG A 20 8.74 2.11 8.93
C ARG A 20 8.53 3.60 9.18
N ASP A 21 9.44 4.44 8.71
CA ASP A 21 9.34 5.89 8.85
C ASP A 21 8.54 6.54 7.71
N SER A 22 7.98 5.74 6.81
CA SER A 22 7.30 6.25 5.62
C SER A 22 5.97 5.56 5.38
N VAL A 23 5.33 5.05 6.43
CA VAL A 23 4.06 4.33 6.30
C VAL A 23 2.93 5.31 5.98
N PRO A 24 2.17 5.09 4.89
CA PRO A 24 1.08 5.99 4.54
C PRO A 24 -0.07 5.90 5.54
N SER A 25 -0.80 6.99 5.63
CA SER A 25 -1.97 7.08 6.49
C SER A 25 -3.17 6.36 5.88
N ILE A 26 -4.13 5.99 6.72
CA ILE A 26 -5.39 5.42 6.25
C ILE A 26 -6.06 6.42 5.32
N TYR A 27 -6.67 5.91 4.26
CA TYR A 27 -7.32 6.64 3.17
C TYR A 27 -6.36 7.33 2.20
N ASN A 28 -5.04 7.24 2.40
CA ASN A 28 -4.12 7.73 1.38
C ASN A 28 -4.24 6.89 0.10
N ALA A 29 -4.04 7.55 -1.02
CA ALA A 29 -4.02 6.89 -2.32
C ALA A 29 -2.59 6.50 -2.69
N LEU A 30 -2.41 5.28 -3.14
CA LEU A 30 -1.13 4.76 -3.60
C LEU A 30 -1.22 4.47 -5.09
N LYS A 31 -0.20 4.88 -5.83
CA LYS A 31 -0.16 4.61 -7.27
C LYS A 31 0.76 3.45 -7.56
N VAL A 32 0.30 2.55 -8.43
CA VAL A 32 1.09 1.39 -8.84
C VAL A 32 1.99 1.80 -9.99
N LYS A 33 3.31 1.68 -9.82
CA LYS A 33 4.27 2.16 -10.81
C LYS A 33 4.18 1.40 -12.12
N SER A 34 3.94 0.11 -12.06
CA SER A 34 3.87 -0.73 -13.27
C SER A 34 2.52 -0.63 -13.98
N ASP A 35 1.55 0.02 -13.36
CA ASP A 35 0.21 0.19 -13.94
C ASP A 35 -0.31 1.56 -13.51
N ALA A 36 0.01 2.57 -14.28
CA ALA A 36 -0.29 3.97 -13.94
C ALA A 36 -1.79 4.25 -13.80
N GLY A 37 -2.64 3.39 -14.36
CA GLY A 37 -4.08 3.54 -14.22
C GLY A 37 -4.65 2.99 -12.92
N THR A 38 -3.84 2.32 -12.13
CA THR A 38 -4.30 1.67 -10.91
C THR A 38 -3.95 2.50 -9.69
N THR A 39 -4.96 2.76 -8.85
CA THR A 39 -4.78 3.46 -7.58
C THR A 39 -5.31 2.57 -6.47
N LEU A 40 -4.52 2.44 -5.39
CA LEU A 40 -4.90 1.67 -4.21
C LEU A 40 -5.21 2.65 -3.08
N GLU A 41 -6.23 2.33 -2.30
CA GLU A 41 -6.57 3.14 -1.12
C GLU A 41 -6.19 2.39 0.14
N VAL A 42 -5.43 3.03 1.03
CA VAL A 42 -5.02 2.42 2.30
C VAL A 42 -6.25 2.30 3.20
N GLN A 43 -6.56 1.07 3.60
CA GLN A 43 -7.71 0.79 4.46
C GLN A 43 -7.30 0.54 5.90
N GLN A 44 -6.12 -0.02 6.12
CA GLN A 44 -5.69 -0.43 7.45
C GLN A 44 -4.17 -0.50 7.50
N GLN A 45 -3.60 -0.09 8.63
CA GLN A 45 -2.19 -0.27 8.92
C GLN A 45 -2.05 -1.55 9.76
N LEU A 46 -1.26 -2.51 9.26
CA LEU A 46 -1.15 -3.82 9.90
C LEU A 46 0.02 -3.93 10.87
N GLY A 47 0.89 -2.91 10.92
CA GLY A 47 2.10 -2.96 11.71
C GLY A 47 3.28 -3.39 10.86
N ASP A 48 4.51 -3.21 11.39
CA ASP A 48 5.76 -3.58 10.73
C ASP A 48 5.93 -2.96 9.34
N GLY A 49 5.31 -1.81 9.12
CA GLY A 49 5.40 -1.11 7.84
C GLY A 49 4.44 -1.60 6.79
N VAL A 50 3.55 -2.54 7.10
CA VAL A 50 2.62 -3.11 6.13
C VAL A 50 1.27 -2.41 6.22
N VAL A 51 0.71 -2.05 5.06
CA VAL A 51 -0.64 -1.50 4.97
C VAL A 51 -1.50 -2.39 4.09
N ARG A 52 -2.78 -2.47 4.40
CA ARG A 52 -3.75 -3.20 3.60
C ARG A 52 -4.54 -2.21 2.77
N THR A 53 -4.63 -2.49 1.47
CA THR A 53 -5.30 -1.61 0.50
C THR A 53 -6.35 -2.37 -0.29
N ILE A 54 -7.20 -1.61 -0.94
CA ILE A 54 -8.12 -2.13 -1.96
C ILE A 54 -8.17 -1.21 -3.16
#